data_08124e9296e7aa698ba59198fea7abe0
#
_entry.id   08124e9296e7aa698ba59198fea7abe0
#
_cell.length_a   1.000
_cell.length_b   1.000
_cell.length_c   1.000
_cell.angle_alpha   90.00
_cell.angle_beta   90.00
_cell.angle_gamma   90.00
#
_symmetry.space_group_name_H-M   'P 1'
#
loop_
_entity.id
_entity.type
_entity.pdbx_description
1 polymer ?
#
loop_
_entity_poly.entity_id
_entity_poly.type
_entity_poly.pdbx_seq_one_letter_code
_entity_poly.pdbx_strand_id
1 'polypeptide(L)'
;MNKQQLASKIWASANRMRSKIEANDYKDYILGFIFYKFLSDKEEAFLKKNDWVEADLPELTEEDEETVRYCQQQLGYFISYENLFSTWLKKGRDFDVSNVRDALSAFNRLISETHKKVFSKIFDTLQTGLSKLGDSAGSQTKSISDLIQVIKDIPTDGSQDYDVLGFIYEYLISNFAANAGKKAGEFYTPHEVSVVMSEIIANHLSSRDKIEIYDPTSGSGSLLINIGRSVAKHINDKNNIKYYAQELKENTYNLTRMNLVMRNIFRGLRLKCTMMRC
;
A
#
# COMPACT_ATOMS: atom_id res chain seq x y z
N MET A 1 -7.83 -16.03 -2.88
CA MET A 1 -8.39 -15.88 -1.49
C MET A 1 -9.67 -15.06 -1.58
N ASN A 2 -10.77 -15.52 -0.98
CA ASN A 2 -11.99 -14.72 -0.95
C ASN A 2 -11.99 -13.69 0.20
N LYS A 3 -12.93 -12.71 0.16
CA LYS A 3 -13.02 -11.63 1.16
C LYS A 3 -13.17 -12.14 2.60
N GLN A 4 -13.93 -13.22 2.82
CA GLN A 4 -14.14 -13.79 4.17
C GLN A 4 -12.87 -14.44 4.74
N GLN A 5 -12.14 -15.18 3.91
CA GLN A 5 -10.86 -15.78 4.30
C GLN A 5 -9.82 -14.68 4.62
N LEU A 6 -9.78 -13.63 3.82
CA LEU A 6 -8.91 -12.48 4.06
C LEU A 6 -9.29 -11.77 5.38
N ALA A 7 -10.56 -11.50 5.60
CA ALA A 7 -11.08 -10.90 6.82
C ALA A 7 -10.69 -11.72 8.08
N SER A 8 -10.86 -13.04 8.03
CA SER A 8 -10.50 -13.92 9.15
C SER A 8 -9.00 -13.89 9.45
N LYS A 9 -8.14 -13.90 8.43
CA LYS A 9 -6.68 -13.82 8.60
C LYS A 9 -6.27 -12.48 9.21
N ILE A 10 -6.79 -11.37 8.68
CA ILE A 10 -6.51 -10.02 9.19
C ILE A 10 -6.97 -9.87 10.64
N TRP A 11 -8.17 -10.37 10.96
CA TRP A 11 -8.70 -10.31 12.31
C TRP A 11 -7.90 -11.15 13.31
N ALA A 12 -7.49 -12.34 12.91
CA ALA A 12 -6.62 -13.18 13.73
C ALA A 12 -5.28 -12.49 14.03
N SER A 13 -4.70 -11.81 13.04
CA SER A 13 -3.49 -11.01 13.21
C SER A 13 -3.72 -9.83 14.15
N ALA A 14 -4.81 -9.07 13.93
CA ALA A 14 -5.21 -7.95 14.76
C ALA A 14 -5.35 -8.35 16.24
N ASN A 15 -6.00 -9.48 16.51
CA ASN A 15 -6.20 -9.97 17.88
C ASN A 15 -4.88 -10.33 18.58
N ARG A 16 -3.89 -10.88 17.88
CA ARG A 16 -2.58 -11.19 18.46
C ARG A 16 -1.81 -9.95 18.91
N MET A 17 -2.04 -8.83 18.26
CA MET A 17 -1.32 -7.58 18.54
C MET A 17 -2.09 -6.62 19.46
N ARG A 18 -3.37 -6.87 19.76
CA ARG A 18 -4.22 -6.02 20.62
C ARG A 18 -3.66 -5.76 22.01
N SER A 19 -2.85 -6.66 22.54
CA SER A 19 -2.22 -6.47 23.87
C SER A 19 -1.04 -5.50 23.85
N LYS A 20 -0.57 -5.10 22.67
CA LYS A 20 0.69 -4.38 22.50
C LYS A 20 0.53 -3.02 21.81
N ILE A 21 -0.50 -2.84 20.97
CA ILE A 21 -0.67 -1.67 20.12
C ILE A 21 -2.14 -1.22 20.16
N GLU A 22 -2.37 0.10 20.14
CA GLU A 22 -3.72 0.64 20.01
C GLU A 22 -4.34 0.20 18.67
N ALA A 23 -5.63 -0.11 18.72
CA ALA A 23 -6.38 -0.62 17.57
C ALA A 23 -6.27 0.29 16.32
N ASN A 24 -6.20 1.62 16.53
CA ASN A 24 -6.08 2.59 15.44
C ASN A 24 -4.72 2.57 14.73
N ASP A 25 -3.63 2.23 15.45
CA ASP A 25 -2.29 2.17 14.84
C ASP A 25 -2.09 0.87 14.05
N TYR A 26 -2.79 -0.19 14.45
CA TYR A 26 -2.61 -1.52 13.90
C TYR A 26 -2.88 -1.62 12.40
N LYS A 27 -3.89 -0.90 11.89
CA LYS A 27 -4.20 -0.86 10.47
C LYS A 27 -3.03 -0.37 9.63
N ASP A 28 -2.31 0.64 10.13
CA ASP A 28 -1.22 1.29 9.42
C ASP A 28 -0.04 0.31 9.23
N TYR A 29 0.21 -0.57 10.23
CA TYR A 29 1.22 -1.63 10.11
C TYR A 29 0.84 -2.67 9.07
N ILE A 30 -0.39 -3.21 9.17
CA ILE A 30 -0.85 -4.22 8.20
C ILE A 30 -0.78 -3.68 6.79
N LEU A 31 -1.32 -2.48 6.56
CA LEU A 31 -1.37 -1.87 5.24
C LEU A 31 0.03 -1.53 4.73
N GLY A 32 0.92 -1.04 5.61
CA GLY A 32 2.31 -0.77 5.26
C GLY A 32 3.07 -2.02 4.83
N PHE A 33 2.94 -3.13 5.57
CA PHE A 33 3.60 -4.39 5.21
C PHE A 33 3.00 -5.04 3.95
N ILE A 34 1.69 -4.98 3.75
CA ILE A 34 1.06 -5.47 2.51
C ILE A 34 1.56 -4.66 1.32
N PHE A 35 1.67 -3.35 1.48
CA PHE A 35 2.18 -2.49 0.42
C PHE A 35 3.67 -2.75 0.13
N TYR A 36 4.48 -2.97 1.17
CA TYR A 36 5.88 -3.36 0.97
C TYR A 36 6.00 -4.69 0.23
N LYS A 37 5.20 -5.69 0.64
CA LYS A 37 5.12 -6.97 -0.09
C LYS A 37 4.74 -6.75 -1.54
N PHE A 38 3.72 -5.92 -1.82
CA PHE A 38 3.32 -5.62 -3.20
C PHE A 38 4.47 -5.04 -4.03
N LEU A 39 5.25 -4.11 -3.48
CA LEU A 39 6.38 -3.52 -4.19
C LEU A 39 7.48 -4.56 -4.44
N SER A 40 7.81 -5.38 -3.45
CA SER A 40 8.75 -6.49 -3.57
C SER A 40 8.32 -7.51 -4.62
N ASP A 41 7.08 -8.00 -4.54
CA ASP A 41 6.53 -8.96 -5.51
C ASP A 41 6.52 -8.38 -6.94
N LYS A 42 6.24 -7.07 -7.07
CA LYS A 42 6.23 -6.38 -8.36
C LYS A 42 7.62 -6.28 -8.97
N GLU A 43 8.65 -6.03 -8.16
CA GLU A 43 10.04 -5.99 -8.64
C GLU A 43 10.52 -7.38 -9.04
N GLU A 44 10.29 -8.40 -8.24
CA GLU A 44 10.59 -9.79 -8.62
C GLU A 44 9.88 -10.21 -9.93
N ALA A 45 8.59 -9.86 -10.07
CA ALA A 45 7.84 -10.14 -11.29
C ALA A 45 8.36 -9.37 -12.50
N PHE A 46 8.84 -8.14 -12.31
CA PHE A 46 9.46 -7.34 -13.34
C PHE A 46 10.80 -7.96 -13.79
N LEU A 47 11.66 -8.34 -12.86
CA LEU A 47 12.94 -8.99 -13.15
C LEU A 47 12.73 -10.31 -13.88
N LYS A 48 11.80 -11.15 -13.43
CA LYS A 48 11.45 -12.42 -14.10
C LYS A 48 10.94 -12.23 -15.54
N LYS A 49 10.29 -11.12 -15.85
CA LYS A 49 9.90 -10.78 -17.24
C LYS A 49 11.08 -10.33 -18.11
N ASN A 50 12.19 -9.99 -17.51
CA ASN A 50 13.42 -9.55 -18.14
C ASN A 50 14.54 -10.60 -17.98
N ASP A 51 14.16 -11.86 -18.10
CA ASP A 51 15.02 -13.04 -18.18
C ASP A 51 15.78 -13.40 -16.88
N TRP A 52 15.49 -12.75 -15.76
CA TRP A 52 16.01 -13.15 -14.45
C TRP A 52 15.32 -14.42 -13.97
N VAL A 53 16.10 -15.38 -13.47
CA VAL A 53 15.59 -16.57 -12.80
C VAL A 53 15.76 -16.46 -11.27
N GLU A 54 15.11 -17.35 -10.53
CA GLU A 54 15.17 -17.35 -9.05
C GLU A 54 16.61 -17.42 -8.51
N ALA A 55 17.49 -18.11 -9.24
CA ALA A 55 18.92 -18.26 -8.88
C ALA A 55 19.72 -16.96 -9.02
N ASP A 56 19.28 -16.02 -9.83
CA ASP A 56 19.97 -14.75 -10.07
C ASP A 56 19.62 -13.70 -9.00
N LEU A 57 18.48 -13.87 -8.30
CA LEU A 57 18.01 -12.89 -7.33
C LEU A 57 19.05 -12.52 -6.25
N PRO A 58 19.92 -13.43 -5.75
CA PRO A 58 20.97 -13.05 -4.82
C PRO A 58 21.98 -12.02 -5.34
N GLU A 59 22.09 -11.85 -6.66
CA GLU A 59 22.95 -10.84 -7.31
C GLU A 59 22.31 -9.44 -7.30
N LEU A 60 21.03 -9.32 -6.91
CA LEU A 60 20.31 -8.06 -6.85
C LEU A 60 20.82 -7.22 -5.68
N THR A 61 21.87 -6.44 -5.92
CA THR A 61 22.57 -5.62 -4.92
C THR A 61 22.58 -4.14 -5.31
N GLU A 62 22.83 -3.26 -4.34
CA GLU A 62 22.96 -1.83 -4.60
C GLU A 62 24.27 -1.48 -5.35
N GLU A 63 25.22 -2.39 -5.40
CA GLU A 63 26.51 -2.24 -6.09
C GLU A 63 26.36 -2.39 -7.61
N ASP A 64 25.34 -3.10 -8.06
CA ASP A 64 24.98 -3.19 -9.48
C ASP A 64 24.17 -1.94 -9.90
N GLU A 65 24.89 -0.86 -10.17
CA GLU A 65 24.28 0.42 -10.58
C GLU A 65 23.41 0.31 -11.86
N GLU A 66 23.71 -0.61 -12.76
CA GLU A 66 22.95 -0.76 -14.00
C GLU A 66 21.55 -1.30 -13.70
N THR A 67 21.46 -2.39 -12.94
CA THR A 67 20.19 -2.98 -12.51
C THR A 67 19.41 -2.03 -11.62
N VAL A 68 20.09 -1.33 -10.69
CA VAL A 68 19.45 -0.29 -9.86
C VAL A 68 18.79 0.78 -10.73
N ARG A 69 19.52 1.37 -11.67
CA ARG A 69 18.99 2.40 -12.59
C ARG A 69 17.85 1.86 -13.46
N TYR A 70 17.97 0.62 -13.92
CA TYR A 70 16.93 -0.01 -14.74
C TYR A 70 15.62 -0.18 -13.95
N CYS A 71 15.67 -0.73 -12.74
CA CYS A 71 14.51 -0.83 -11.86
C CYS A 71 13.92 0.56 -11.53
N GLN A 72 14.76 1.53 -11.18
CA GLN A 72 14.32 2.89 -10.90
C GLN A 72 13.63 3.57 -12.08
N GLN A 73 14.07 3.33 -13.31
CA GLN A 73 13.43 3.88 -14.52
C GLN A 73 12.06 3.24 -14.79
N GLN A 74 11.92 1.94 -14.57
CA GLN A 74 10.73 1.19 -14.92
C GLN A 74 9.69 1.16 -13.79
N LEU A 75 10.14 1.00 -12.54
CA LEU A 75 9.28 0.84 -11.36
C LEU A 75 9.20 2.12 -10.51
N GLY A 76 10.23 2.96 -10.56
CA GLY A 76 10.36 4.17 -9.74
C GLY A 76 11.15 3.97 -8.46
N TYR A 77 11.60 2.75 -8.15
CA TYR A 77 12.35 2.37 -6.94
C TYR A 77 13.21 1.15 -7.23
N PHE A 78 14.02 0.76 -6.24
CA PHE A 78 14.81 -0.47 -6.22
C PHE A 78 14.80 -1.08 -4.83
N ILE A 79 14.71 -2.41 -4.74
CA ILE A 79 14.78 -3.19 -3.50
C ILE A 79 15.85 -4.28 -3.71
N SER A 80 16.93 -4.25 -2.92
CA SER A 80 17.98 -5.29 -2.99
C SER A 80 17.48 -6.64 -2.48
N TYR A 81 18.14 -7.73 -2.87
CA TYR A 81 17.79 -9.10 -2.48
C TYR A 81 17.55 -9.27 -0.99
N GLU A 82 18.48 -8.76 -0.17
CA GLU A 82 18.37 -8.84 1.29
C GLU A 82 17.10 -8.20 1.85
N ASN A 83 16.56 -7.22 1.13
CA ASN A 83 15.40 -6.44 1.49
C ASN A 83 14.10 -6.94 0.85
N LEU A 84 14.14 -7.92 -0.07
CA LEU A 84 12.92 -8.50 -0.64
C LEU A 84 12.06 -9.16 0.45
N PHE A 85 10.76 -9.03 0.33
CA PHE A 85 9.82 -9.68 1.25
C PHE A 85 9.95 -11.21 1.22
N SER A 86 10.21 -11.78 0.05
CA SER A 86 10.48 -13.21 -0.14
C SER A 86 11.75 -13.65 0.60
N THR A 87 12.80 -12.83 0.62
CA THR A 87 14.03 -13.10 1.37
C THR A 87 13.78 -13.07 2.87
N TRP A 88 12.96 -12.15 3.37
CA TRP A 88 12.59 -12.13 4.79
C TRP A 88 11.93 -13.44 5.23
N LEU A 89 11.06 -14.01 4.38
CA LEU A 89 10.43 -15.30 4.64
C LEU A 89 11.45 -16.45 4.65
N LYS A 90 12.47 -16.39 3.77
CA LYS A 90 13.55 -17.40 3.69
C LYS A 90 14.50 -17.35 4.90
N LYS A 91 14.73 -16.17 5.50
CA LYS A 91 15.59 -16.00 6.69
C LYS A 91 15.09 -16.76 7.92
N GLY A 92 13.79 -16.99 8.04
CA GLY A 92 13.22 -17.79 9.12
C GLY A 92 13.60 -17.27 10.50
N ARG A 93 14.47 -17.98 11.24
CA ARG A 93 14.94 -17.59 12.59
C ARG A 93 15.98 -16.48 12.60
N ASP A 94 16.64 -16.25 11.49
CA ASP A 94 17.67 -15.21 11.35
C ASP A 94 17.05 -13.85 10.96
N PHE A 95 15.75 -13.82 10.74
CA PHE A 95 15.00 -12.58 10.51
C PHE A 95 14.79 -11.82 11.82
N ASP A 96 15.08 -10.54 11.81
CA ASP A 96 14.81 -9.64 12.93
C ASP A 96 14.27 -8.27 12.49
N VAL A 97 13.91 -7.42 13.46
CA VAL A 97 13.35 -6.10 13.21
C VAL A 97 14.33 -5.15 12.50
N SER A 98 15.65 -5.38 12.58
CA SER A 98 16.64 -4.55 11.88
C SER A 98 16.52 -4.71 10.37
N ASN A 99 16.24 -5.94 9.90
CA ASN A 99 16.00 -6.19 8.47
C ASN A 99 14.90 -5.28 7.91
N VAL A 100 13.83 -5.06 8.68
CA VAL A 100 12.75 -4.16 8.24
C VAL A 100 13.19 -2.71 8.27
N ARG A 101 13.89 -2.26 9.33
CA ARG A 101 14.39 -0.88 9.43
C ARG A 101 15.34 -0.54 8.29
N ASP A 102 16.27 -1.45 8.01
CA ASP A 102 17.25 -1.28 6.95
C ASP A 102 16.58 -1.23 5.58
N ALA A 103 15.63 -2.14 5.34
CA ALA A 103 14.87 -2.19 4.11
C ALA A 103 14.04 -0.93 3.85
N LEU A 104 13.34 -0.40 4.86
CA LEU A 104 12.56 0.84 4.71
C LEU A 104 13.48 2.06 4.49
N SER A 105 14.64 2.08 5.15
CA SER A 105 15.64 3.14 4.96
C SER A 105 16.26 3.07 3.56
N ALA A 106 16.64 1.88 3.11
CA ALA A 106 17.17 1.65 1.77
C ALA A 106 16.15 2.01 0.69
N PHE A 107 14.88 1.58 0.86
CA PHE A 107 13.81 1.93 -0.07
C PHE A 107 13.69 3.45 -0.24
N ASN A 108 13.67 4.21 0.86
CA ASN A 108 13.52 5.67 0.80
C ASN A 108 14.68 6.34 0.07
N ARG A 109 15.89 5.81 0.18
CA ARG A 109 17.11 6.28 -0.52
C ARG A 109 17.11 5.92 -2.00
N LEU A 110 16.55 4.77 -2.35
CA LEU A 110 16.61 4.19 -3.70
C LEU A 110 15.38 4.51 -4.57
N ILE A 111 14.56 5.47 -4.16
CA ILE A 111 13.49 6.02 -4.99
C ILE A 111 14.09 6.88 -6.09
N SER A 112 13.65 6.69 -7.34
CA SER A 112 14.06 7.56 -8.44
C SER A 112 13.57 9.00 -8.26
N GLU A 113 14.32 9.98 -8.72
CA GLU A 113 13.96 11.41 -8.61
C GLU A 113 12.57 11.71 -9.19
N THR A 114 12.23 11.07 -10.30
CA THR A 114 10.94 11.27 -10.99
C THR A 114 9.74 10.72 -10.20
N HIS A 115 9.98 9.76 -9.29
CA HIS A 115 8.94 9.11 -8.51
C HIS A 115 8.94 9.51 -7.02
N LYS A 116 9.80 10.44 -6.60
CA LYS A 116 9.81 10.94 -5.22
C LYS A 116 8.45 11.43 -4.73
N LYS A 117 7.67 12.10 -5.59
CA LYS A 117 6.31 12.56 -5.23
C LYS A 117 5.36 11.40 -4.92
N VAL A 118 5.60 10.23 -5.49
CA VAL A 118 4.77 9.04 -5.31
C VAL A 118 5.20 8.26 -4.07
N PHE A 119 6.50 8.02 -3.89
CA PHE A 119 7.02 7.06 -2.91
C PHE A 119 7.69 7.69 -1.69
N SER A 120 8.20 8.93 -1.76
CA SER A 120 8.91 9.52 -0.63
C SER A 120 8.04 9.54 0.63
N LYS A 121 8.60 9.11 1.76
CA LYS A 121 7.95 9.06 3.07
C LYS A 121 6.70 8.16 3.15
N ILE A 122 6.48 7.30 2.17
CA ILE A 122 5.27 6.46 2.13
C ILE A 122 5.26 5.44 3.28
N PHE A 123 6.43 5.08 3.78
CA PHE A 123 6.61 4.16 4.91
C PHE A 123 6.95 4.84 6.24
N ASP A 124 6.94 6.18 6.34
CA ASP A 124 7.34 6.89 7.57
C ASP A 124 6.52 6.45 8.78
N THR A 125 5.21 6.28 8.61
CA THR A 125 4.33 5.79 9.68
C THR A 125 4.72 4.39 10.14
N LEU A 126 5.04 3.49 9.20
CA LEU A 126 5.51 2.14 9.52
C LEU A 126 6.87 2.19 10.22
N GLN A 127 7.82 2.93 9.68
CA GLN A 127 9.19 3.03 10.18
C GLN A 127 9.24 3.60 11.60
N THR A 128 8.55 4.70 11.86
CA THR A 128 8.49 5.32 13.19
C THR A 128 7.73 4.47 14.19
N GLY A 129 6.75 3.71 13.72
CA GLY A 129 5.92 2.85 14.54
C GLY A 129 6.55 1.52 14.95
N LEU A 130 7.62 1.05 14.31
CA LEU A 130 8.22 -0.25 14.62
C LEU A 130 8.60 -0.41 16.10
N SER A 131 9.00 0.68 16.78
CA SER A 131 9.32 0.68 18.21
C SER A 131 8.11 0.38 19.11
N LYS A 132 6.89 0.64 18.65
CA LYS A 132 5.66 0.37 19.41
C LYS A 132 5.25 -1.12 19.37
N LEU A 133 5.87 -1.93 18.51
CA LEU A 133 5.55 -3.34 18.34
C LEU A 133 6.04 -4.24 19.50
N GLY A 134 6.79 -3.68 20.44
CA GLY A 134 7.28 -4.36 21.64
C GLY A 134 8.38 -3.59 22.35
N ASP A 135 8.60 -3.91 23.61
CA ASP A 135 9.54 -3.22 24.51
C ASP A 135 11.01 -3.59 24.27
N SER A 136 11.27 -4.59 23.44
CA SER A 136 12.61 -5.05 23.07
C SER A 136 12.67 -5.44 21.60
N ALA A 137 13.89 -5.47 21.03
CA ALA A 137 14.11 -5.93 19.66
C ALA A 137 13.54 -7.34 19.43
N GLY A 138 13.70 -8.25 20.38
CA GLY A 138 13.15 -9.61 20.29
C GLY A 138 11.61 -9.64 20.28
N SER A 139 10.93 -8.81 21.09
CA SER A 139 9.47 -8.73 21.09
C SER A 139 8.93 -8.03 19.84
N GLN A 140 9.66 -7.05 19.31
CA GLN A 140 9.35 -6.39 18.03
C GLN A 140 9.49 -7.40 16.86
N THR A 141 10.60 -8.13 16.82
CA THR A 141 10.86 -9.19 15.83
C THR A 141 9.75 -10.23 15.83
N LYS A 142 9.35 -10.72 17.01
CA LYS A 142 8.27 -11.71 17.11
C LYS A 142 6.95 -11.16 16.55
N SER A 143 6.59 -9.93 16.91
CA SER A 143 5.35 -9.29 16.44
C SER A 143 5.34 -9.13 14.92
N ILE A 144 6.47 -8.72 14.33
CA ILE A 144 6.62 -8.55 12.89
C ILE A 144 6.62 -9.91 12.18
N SER A 145 7.33 -10.91 12.70
CA SER A 145 7.35 -12.26 12.13
C SER A 145 5.95 -12.86 12.08
N ASP A 146 5.18 -12.72 13.16
CA ASP A 146 3.78 -13.17 13.20
C ASP A 146 2.92 -12.45 12.14
N LEU A 147 3.13 -11.15 11.96
CA LEU A 147 2.42 -10.36 10.94
C LEU A 147 2.81 -10.78 9.52
N ILE A 148 4.11 -10.92 9.23
CA ILE A 148 4.62 -11.36 7.93
C ILE A 148 4.04 -12.73 7.54
N GLN A 149 3.94 -13.67 8.49
CA GLN A 149 3.33 -14.98 8.25
C GLN A 149 1.84 -14.91 7.89
N VAL A 150 1.11 -13.91 8.37
CA VAL A 150 -0.28 -13.67 7.95
C VAL A 150 -0.34 -13.04 6.56
N ILE A 151 0.54 -12.08 6.30
CA ILE A 151 0.55 -11.28 5.07
C ILE A 151 1.07 -12.08 3.87
N LYS A 152 1.97 -13.04 4.05
CA LYS A 152 2.62 -13.78 2.95
C LYS A 152 1.64 -14.34 1.92
N ASP A 153 0.47 -14.79 2.37
CA ASP A 153 -0.54 -15.40 1.51
C ASP A 153 -1.56 -14.38 0.94
N ILE A 154 -1.43 -13.10 1.28
CA ILE A 154 -2.31 -12.06 0.72
C ILE A 154 -1.92 -11.81 -0.73
N PRO A 155 -2.85 -11.96 -1.69
CA PRO A 155 -2.54 -11.74 -3.09
C PRO A 155 -2.29 -10.24 -3.34
N THR A 156 -1.21 -9.95 -4.05
CA THR A 156 -0.78 -8.59 -4.41
C THR A 156 -0.69 -8.39 -5.92
N ASP A 157 -0.96 -9.43 -6.70
CA ASP A 157 -0.83 -9.49 -8.16
C ASP A 157 -1.97 -8.80 -8.93
N GLY A 158 -2.97 -8.28 -8.22
CA GLY A 158 -4.14 -7.64 -8.85
C GLY A 158 -5.10 -8.60 -9.55
N SER A 159 -4.91 -9.92 -9.38
CA SER A 159 -5.77 -10.96 -9.96
C SER A 159 -7.14 -11.06 -9.28
N GLN A 160 -7.36 -10.30 -8.21
CA GLN A 160 -8.61 -10.30 -7.46
C GLN A 160 -9.64 -9.38 -8.11
N ASP A 161 -10.90 -9.80 -8.12
CA ASP A 161 -12.05 -9.00 -8.61
C ASP A 161 -12.40 -7.84 -7.69
N TYR A 162 -11.71 -7.69 -6.57
CA TYR A 162 -11.98 -6.66 -5.57
C TYR A 162 -10.70 -5.95 -5.12
N ASP A 163 -10.89 -4.78 -4.54
CA ASP A 163 -9.85 -3.97 -3.94
C ASP A 163 -9.38 -4.57 -2.61
N VAL A 164 -8.25 -5.26 -2.63
CA VAL A 164 -7.69 -5.93 -1.45
C VAL A 164 -7.34 -4.93 -0.34
N LEU A 165 -6.60 -3.85 -0.65
CA LEU A 165 -6.20 -2.85 0.35
C LEU A 165 -7.40 -2.06 0.89
N GLY A 166 -8.28 -1.60 -0.01
CA GLY A 166 -9.49 -0.90 0.39
C GLY A 166 -10.37 -1.77 1.27
N PHE A 167 -10.55 -3.05 0.91
CA PHE A 167 -11.29 -3.99 1.73
C PHE A 167 -10.67 -4.18 3.12
N ILE A 168 -9.36 -4.36 3.21
CA ILE A 168 -8.67 -4.50 4.50
C ILE A 168 -8.83 -3.25 5.34
N TYR A 169 -8.67 -2.07 4.74
CA TYR A 169 -8.85 -0.80 5.42
C TYR A 169 -10.26 -0.63 5.98
N GLU A 170 -11.29 -0.83 5.15
CA GLU A 170 -12.69 -0.74 5.56
C GLU A 170 -13.03 -1.76 6.64
N TYR A 171 -12.56 -3.00 6.48
CA TYR A 171 -12.74 -4.07 7.45
C TYR A 171 -12.11 -3.74 8.82
N LEU A 172 -10.89 -3.22 8.82
CA LEU A 172 -10.21 -2.84 10.07
C LEU A 172 -10.93 -1.66 10.75
N ILE A 173 -11.29 -0.62 9.99
CA ILE A 173 -12.01 0.53 10.56
C ILE A 173 -13.36 0.11 11.13
N SER A 174 -14.17 -0.64 10.40
CA SER A 174 -15.51 -1.04 10.86
C SER A 174 -15.45 -1.88 12.14
N ASN A 175 -14.49 -2.80 12.23
CA ASN A 175 -14.34 -3.66 13.42
C ASN A 175 -13.71 -2.94 14.60
N PHE A 176 -12.80 -1.98 14.38
CA PHE A 176 -12.21 -1.22 15.46
C PHE A 176 -13.12 -0.09 15.95
N ALA A 177 -13.87 0.57 15.08
CA ALA A 177 -14.87 1.56 15.48
C ALA A 177 -15.95 0.94 16.37
N ALA A 178 -16.37 -0.29 16.08
CA ALA A 178 -17.33 -1.01 16.91
C ALA A 178 -16.79 -1.34 18.32
N ASN A 179 -15.46 -1.50 18.48
CA ASN A 179 -14.83 -1.90 19.74
C ASN A 179 -14.18 -0.76 20.53
N ALA A 180 -13.85 0.37 19.87
CA ALA A 180 -13.09 1.48 20.47
C ALA A 180 -13.98 2.59 21.10
N GLY A 181 -15.31 2.47 21.00
CA GLY A 181 -16.20 3.57 21.36
C GLY A 181 -15.98 4.79 20.45
N LYS A 182 -16.63 5.90 20.74
CA LYS A 182 -16.70 7.12 19.90
C LYS A 182 -15.37 7.84 19.57
N LYS A 183 -14.21 7.22 19.80
CA LYS A 183 -12.88 7.82 19.54
C LYS A 183 -12.35 7.58 18.12
N ALA A 184 -12.91 6.68 17.35
CA ALA A 184 -12.49 6.44 15.97
C ALA A 184 -13.15 7.43 15.01
N GLY A 185 -12.84 8.71 15.08
CA GLY A 185 -13.38 9.76 14.21
C GLY A 185 -12.99 9.64 12.73
N GLU A 186 -12.72 8.43 12.27
CA GLU A 186 -12.47 8.13 10.85
C GLU A 186 -13.74 7.52 10.27
N PHE A 187 -14.36 8.26 9.35
CA PHE A 187 -15.50 7.80 8.57
C PHE A 187 -15.00 7.34 7.19
N TYR A 188 -15.65 6.33 6.63
CA TYR A 188 -15.39 5.87 5.27
C TYR A 188 -16.69 5.79 4.49
N THR A 189 -16.61 6.02 3.19
CA THR A 189 -17.73 5.81 2.30
C THR A 189 -17.88 4.32 2.03
N PRO A 190 -18.99 3.66 2.37
CA PRO A 190 -19.19 2.25 2.07
C PRO A 190 -18.98 1.96 0.59
N HIS A 191 -18.38 0.81 0.30
CA HIS A 191 -18.01 0.43 -1.07
C HIS A 191 -19.18 0.52 -2.05
N GLU A 192 -20.34 0.01 -1.66
CA GLU A 192 -21.57 0.00 -2.49
C GLU A 192 -22.04 1.42 -2.81
N VAL A 193 -21.96 2.33 -1.85
CA VAL A 193 -22.30 3.75 -2.05
C VAL A 193 -21.31 4.40 -3.02
N SER A 194 -20.02 4.15 -2.83
CA SER A 194 -18.98 4.64 -3.74
C SER A 194 -19.16 4.14 -5.17
N VAL A 195 -19.53 2.87 -5.35
CA VAL A 195 -19.81 2.28 -6.66
C VAL A 195 -21.02 2.95 -7.32
N VAL A 196 -22.14 3.10 -6.61
CA VAL A 196 -23.34 3.77 -7.16
C VAL A 196 -23.02 5.20 -7.60
N MET A 197 -22.34 5.98 -6.75
CA MET A 197 -21.91 7.34 -7.10
C MET A 197 -21.03 7.35 -8.34
N SER A 198 -20.11 6.40 -8.44
CA SER A 198 -19.18 6.28 -9.55
C SER A 198 -19.85 5.95 -10.88
N GLU A 199 -20.82 5.06 -10.88
CA GLU A 199 -21.60 4.71 -12.08
C GLU A 199 -22.48 5.89 -12.56
N ILE A 200 -23.10 6.64 -11.63
CA ILE A 200 -23.87 7.85 -11.97
C ILE A 200 -22.96 8.89 -12.64
N ILE A 201 -21.79 9.17 -12.05
CA ILE A 201 -20.83 10.13 -12.59
C ILE A 201 -20.29 9.66 -13.94
N ALA A 202 -19.92 8.39 -14.07
CA ALA A 202 -19.39 7.84 -15.32
C ALA A 202 -20.41 7.91 -16.46
N ASN A 203 -21.68 7.62 -16.18
CA ASN A 203 -22.74 7.73 -17.17
C ASN A 203 -22.93 9.19 -17.63
N HIS A 204 -22.90 10.14 -16.71
CA HIS A 204 -22.99 11.57 -17.03
C HIS A 204 -21.81 12.07 -17.88
N LEU A 205 -20.62 11.49 -17.68
CA LEU A 205 -19.37 11.87 -18.36
C LEU A 205 -19.04 11.00 -19.58
N SER A 206 -19.95 10.11 -19.99
CA SER A 206 -19.70 9.09 -21.03
C SER A 206 -19.28 9.64 -22.40
N SER A 207 -19.60 10.91 -22.72
CA SER A 207 -19.21 11.58 -23.95
C SER A 207 -17.89 12.37 -23.85
N ARG A 208 -17.18 12.28 -22.74
CA ARG A 208 -15.94 13.02 -22.52
C ARG A 208 -14.71 12.19 -22.85
N ASP A 209 -13.77 12.76 -23.59
CA ASP A 209 -12.50 12.10 -23.94
C ASP A 209 -11.40 12.34 -22.89
N LYS A 210 -11.55 13.33 -22.02
CA LYS A 210 -10.63 13.66 -20.94
C LYS A 210 -11.40 13.96 -19.67
N ILE A 211 -10.97 13.37 -18.57
CA ILE A 211 -11.62 13.52 -17.27
C ILE A 211 -10.55 13.81 -16.21
N GLU A 212 -10.82 14.80 -15.39
CA GLU A 212 -10.04 15.12 -14.19
C GLU A 212 -10.93 14.88 -12.96
N ILE A 213 -10.45 14.03 -12.04
CA ILE A 213 -11.18 13.65 -10.84
C ILE A 213 -10.44 14.26 -9.65
N TYR A 214 -11.14 15.07 -8.85
CA TYR A 214 -10.58 15.68 -7.65
C TYR A 214 -11.40 15.30 -6.42
N ASP A 215 -10.72 14.77 -5.42
CA ASP A 215 -11.28 14.49 -4.11
C ASP A 215 -10.56 15.34 -3.05
N PRO A 216 -11.23 16.35 -2.46
CA PRO A 216 -10.64 17.24 -1.45
C PRO A 216 -10.43 16.58 -0.09
N THR A 217 -11.01 15.40 0.14
CA THR A 217 -11.00 14.65 1.40
C THR A 217 -10.82 13.15 1.15
N SER A 218 -9.78 12.81 0.42
CA SER A 218 -9.65 11.53 -0.28
C SER A 218 -9.68 10.29 0.62
N GLY A 219 -9.36 10.42 1.89
CA GLY A 219 -9.37 9.29 2.82
C GLY A 219 -8.45 8.15 2.33
N SER A 220 -9.03 7.00 2.04
CA SER A 220 -8.33 5.86 1.43
C SER A 220 -8.16 5.96 -0.09
N GLY A 221 -8.79 6.95 -0.73
CA GLY A 221 -8.86 7.08 -2.19
C GLY A 221 -9.90 6.20 -2.86
N SER A 222 -10.79 5.55 -2.10
CA SER A 222 -11.81 4.62 -2.63
C SER A 222 -12.71 5.26 -3.68
N LEU A 223 -13.15 6.51 -3.44
CA LEU A 223 -13.99 7.23 -4.38
C LEU A 223 -13.26 7.52 -5.70
N LEU A 224 -12.03 8.04 -5.62
CA LEU A 224 -11.18 8.28 -6.80
C LEU A 224 -11.01 7.02 -7.65
N ILE A 225 -10.72 5.90 -6.98
CA ILE A 225 -10.48 4.61 -7.63
C ILE A 225 -11.73 4.10 -8.31
N ASN A 226 -12.89 4.14 -7.64
CA ASN A 226 -14.14 3.65 -8.20
C ASN A 226 -14.63 4.53 -9.35
N ILE A 227 -14.57 5.87 -9.21
CA ILE A 227 -14.89 6.79 -10.30
C ILE A 227 -13.98 6.53 -11.50
N GLY A 228 -12.66 6.44 -11.28
CA GLY A 228 -11.71 6.16 -12.34
C GLY A 228 -11.97 4.83 -13.06
N ARG A 229 -12.35 3.79 -12.31
CA ARG A 229 -12.73 2.48 -12.88
C ARG A 229 -13.99 2.57 -13.73
N SER A 230 -15.01 3.30 -13.26
CA SER A 230 -16.29 3.43 -13.98
C SER A 230 -16.14 4.28 -15.23
N VAL A 231 -15.46 5.42 -15.16
CA VAL A 231 -15.20 6.26 -16.36
C VAL A 231 -14.28 5.58 -17.37
N ALA A 232 -13.35 4.74 -16.93
CA ALA A 232 -12.48 3.98 -17.82
C ALA A 232 -13.21 3.00 -18.75
N LYS A 233 -14.50 2.72 -18.50
CA LYS A 233 -15.34 1.92 -19.39
C LYS A 233 -15.75 2.69 -20.65
N HIS A 234 -15.71 4.02 -20.61
CA HIS A 234 -16.19 4.92 -21.66
C HIS A 234 -15.04 5.68 -22.36
N ILE A 235 -13.82 5.62 -21.82
CA ILE A 235 -12.66 6.34 -22.35
C ILE A 235 -11.72 5.37 -23.07
N ASN A 236 -11.36 5.68 -24.31
CA ASN A 236 -10.47 4.84 -25.11
C ASN A 236 -9.04 4.79 -24.56
N ASP A 237 -8.50 5.91 -24.06
CA ASP A 237 -7.19 6.00 -23.46
C ASP A 237 -7.27 6.35 -21.96
N LYS A 238 -6.92 5.39 -21.11
CA LYS A 238 -6.91 5.57 -19.65
C LYS A 238 -5.92 6.65 -19.17
N ASN A 239 -4.93 7.03 -19.96
CA ASN A 239 -4.03 8.13 -19.65
C ASN A 239 -4.72 9.49 -19.66
N ASN A 240 -5.91 9.58 -20.23
CA ASN A 240 -6.76 10.77 -20.23
C ASN A 240 -7.56 10.95 -18.93
N ILE A 241 -7.45 10.01 -17.97
CA ILE A 241 -8.01 10.14 -16.62
C ILE A 241 -6.90 10.64 -15.70
N LYS A 242 -7.09 11.83 -15.12
CA LYS A 242 -6.17 12.40 -14.15
C LYS A 242 -6.78 12.43 -12.77
N TYR A 243 -5.96 12.16 -11.76
CA TYR A 243 -6.39 12.04 -10.38
C TYR A 243 -5.73 13.11 -9.52
N TYR A 244 -6.55 13.78 -8.74
CA TYR A 244 -6.13 14.78 -7.78
C TYR A 244 -6.73 14.42 -6.43
N ALA A 245 -5.93 14.35 -5.40
CA ALA A 245 -6.37 14.05 -4.05
C ALA A 245 -5.77 15.03 -3.06
N GLN A 246 -6.57 15.38 -2.06
CA GLN A 246 -6.13 16.13 -0.90
C GLN A 246 -6.55 15.38 0.36
N GLU A 247 -5.64 15.31 1.34
CA GLU A 247 -5.89 14.71 2.63
C GLU A 247 -5.13 15.48 3.71
N LEU A 248 -5.73 15.61 4.88
CA LEU A 248 -5.15 16.35 6.01
C LEU A 248 -4.17 15.49 6.79
N LYS A 249 -4.53 14.23 7.07
CA LYS A 249 -3.73 13.31 7.87
C LYS A 249 -2.69 12.61 7.00
N GLU A 250 -1.42 12.68 7.38
CA GLU A 250 -0.30 12.12 6.61
C GLU A 250 -0.42 10.60 6.43
N ASN A 251 -0.79 9.86 7.46
CA ASN A 251 -0.98 8.41 7.37
C ASN A 251 -2.11 8.05 6.38
N THR A 252 -3.23 8.77 6.42
CA THR A 252 -4.35 8.57 5.49
C THR A 252 -3.97 8.99 4.06
N TYR A 253 -3.21 10.09 3.93
CA TYR A 253 -2.63 10.51 2.66
C TYR A 253 -1.70 9.44 2.05
N ASN A 254 -0.86 8.82 2.89
CA ASN A 254 0.00 7.71 2.46
C ASN A 254 -0.83 6.51 2.00
N LEU A 255 -1.94 6.23 2.69
CA LEU A 255 -2.86 5.17 2.28
C LEU A 255 -3.48 5.44 0.90
N THR A 256 -3.92 6.67 0.61
CA THR A 256 -4.37 7.05 -0.74
C THR A 256 -3.29 6.75 -1.78
N ARG A 257 -2.02 7.12 -1.52
CA ARG A 257 -0.90 6.84 -2.42
C ARG A 257 -0.70 5.35 -2.64
N MET A 258 -0.66 4.56 -1.57
CA MET A 258 -0.51 3.10 -1.63
C MET A 258 -1.62 2.48 -2.49
N ASN A 259 -2.87 2.87 -2.25
CA ASN A 259 -4.02 2.37 -2.98
C ASN A 259 -3.95 2.69 -4.49
N LEU A 260 -3.55 3.90 -4.85
CA LEU A 260 -3.43 4.31 -6.25
C LEU A 260 -2.25 3.60 -6.94
N VAL A 261 -1.11 3.47 -6.25
CA VAL A 261 0.07 2.75 -6.77
C VAL A 261 -0.22 1.28 -7.04
N MET A 262 -0.93 0.59 -6.15
CA MET A 262 -1.32 -0.82 -6.35
C MET A 262 -2.20 -1.04 -7.59
N ARG A 263 -2.81 0.02 -8.11
CA ARG A 263 -3.62 -0.01 -9.34
C ARG A 263 -2.91 0.58 -10.55
N ASN A 264 -1.60 0.80 -10.44
CA ASN A 264 -0.79 1.46 -11.46
C ASN A 264 -1.30 2.88 -11.82
N ILE A 265 -2.00 3.55 -10.90
CA ILE A 265 -2.47 4.93 -11.05
C ILE A 265 -1.42 5.85 -10.43
N PHE A 266 -0.33 6.10 -11.14
CA PHE A 266 0.72 7.03 -10.69
C PHE A 266 1.16 8.00 -11.79
N ARG A 267 0.87 7.74 -13.08
CA ARG A 267 1.10 8.68 -14.17
C ARG A 267 0.06 9.80 -14.11
N GLY A 268 0.51 11.04 -13.99
CA GLY A 268 -0.37 12.23 -13.91
C GLY A 268 -1.05 12.43 -12.55
N LEU A 269 -0.64 11.66 -11.53
CA LEU A 269 -1.14 11.78 -10.17
C LEU A 269 -0.65 13.10 -9.53
N ARG A 270 -1.57 13.90 -9.01
CA ARG A 270 -1.27 15.10 -8.22
C ARG A 270 -1.93 14.97 -6.84
N LEU A 271 -1.10 14.70 -5.87
CA LEU A 271 -1.50 14.52 -4.48
C LEU A 271 -0.99 15.70 -3.64
N LYS A 272 -1.79 16.13 -2.70
CA LYS A 272 -1.43 17.21 -1.79
C LYS A 272 -1.83 16.83 -0.36
N CYS A 273 -0.85 16.71 0.52
CA CYS A 273 -1.07 16.74 1.96
C CYS A 273 -1.07 18.21 2.41
N THR A 274 -2.19 18.71 2.87
CA THR A 274 -2.30 20.13 3.26
C THR A 274 -2.96 20.20 4.62
N MET A 275 -2.22 20.70 5.62
CA MET A 275 -2.89 21.29 6.77
C MET A 275 -3.69 22.49 6.29
N MET A 276 -5.01 22.46 6.43
CA MET A 276 -5.78 23.69 6.38
C MET A 276 -5.30 24.55 7.54
N ARG A 277 -4.67 25.66 7.25
CA ARG A 277 -4.57 26.75 8.20
C ARG A 277 -5.98 27.34 8.27
N CYS A 278 -6.69 27.09 9.38
CA CYS A 278 -7.88 27.86 9.73
C CYS A 278 -7.48 29.30 9.99
#